data_82ec4b89d3919826a5f04093a1906dcb
#
_entry.id   82ec4b89d3919826a5f04093a1906dcb
#
_cell.length_a   1.000
_cell.length_b   1.000
_cell.length_c   1.000
_cell.angle_alpha   90.00
_cell.angle_beta   90.00
_cell.angle_gamma   90.00
#
_symmetry.space_group_name_H-M   'P 1'
#
loop_
_entity.id
_entity.type
_entity.pdbx_description
1 polymer ?
#
loop_
_entity_poly.entity_id
_entity_poly.type
_entity_poly.pdbx_seq_one_letter_code
_entity_poly.pdbx_strand_id
1 'polypeptide(L)'
;RIFLEDYPANDGVCFADVIQSVGLKLKRADVDYVSGHMRYFADIQPKAGIVYIYLKSVELWAKEHNCSYEFAENVILMHEFFHYCEYRQGESASRTHLVPMITIGRIHIGKTGVASLSEIAANSFVRYLWDADYLGIRTKWQRTSSDVQITEERIKH
;
A
#
# COMPACT_ATOMS: atom_id res chain seq x y z
N ARG A 1 14.34 5.67 7.72
CA ARG A 1 14.30 5.86 9.18
C ARG A 1 13.73 7.20 9.61
N ILE A 2 13.55 8.15 8.68
CA ILE A 2 13.29 9.56 9.00
C ILE A 2 11.78 9.90 9.13
N PHE A 3 10.86 9.12 8.57
CA PHE A 3 9.46 9.53 8.44
C PHE A 3 8.47 8.90 9.42
N LEU A 4 8.86 7.87 10.15
CA LEU A 4 7.94 7.17 11.04
C LEU A 4 8.18 7.49 12.54
N GLU A 5 9.30 8.16 12.87
CA GLU A 5 9.64 8.53 14.25
C GLU A 5 8.80 9.69 14.79
N ASP A 6 8.16 10.48 13.90
CA ASP A 6 7.36 11.66 14.27
C ASP A 6 5.88 11.34 14.58
N TYR A 7 5.45 10.08 14.42
CA TYR A 7 4.06 9.67 14.66
C TYR A 7 3.91 9.02 16.04
N PRO A 8 2.99 9.51 16.90
CA PRO A 8 2.78 8.93 18.21
C PRO A 8 2.26 7.49 18.10
N ALA A 9 2.94 6.57 18.76
CA ALA A 9 2.69 5.12 18.67
C ALA A 9 1.27 4.68 19.12
N ASN A 10 0.51 5.58 19.79
CA ASN A 10 -0.73 5.22 20.46
C ASN A 10 -2.01 5.43 19.65
N ASP A 11 -1.97 6.18 18.53
CA ASP A 11 -3.18 6.53 17.77
C ASP A 11 -3.34 5.77 16.45
N GLY A 12 -2.41 4.88 16.13
CA GLY A 12 -2.34 4.16 14.85
C GLY A 12 -2.11 5.10 13.67
N VAL A 13 -1.15 4.79 12.83
CA VAL A 13 -0.78 5.63 11.70
C VAL A 13 -1.80 5.55 10.57
N CYS A 14 -2.24 6.71 10.09
CA CYS A 14 -3.02 6.86 8.87
C CYS A 14 -2.06 7.14 7.70
N PHE A 15 -1.93 6.22 6.75
CA PHE A 15 -1.02 6.40 5.62
C PHE A 15 -1.46 7.49 4.64
N ALA A 16 -2.73 7.89 4.64
CA ALA A 16 -3.15 9.08 3.92
C ALA A 16 -2.45 10.36 4.45
N ASP A 17 -2.29 10.46 5.77
CA ASP A 17 -1.60 11.58 6.39
C ASP A 17 -0.09 11.48 6.16
N VAL A 18 0.50 10.28 6.24
CA VAL A 18 1.92 10.04 5.92
C VAL A 18 2.23 10.47 4.50
N ILE A 19 1.42 10.05 3.53
CA ILE A 19 1.57 10.40 2.11
C ILE A 19 1.55 11.93 1.92
N GLN A 20 0.62 12.63 2.57
CA GLN A 20 0.51 14.07 2.48
C GLN A 20 1.69 14.78 3.18
N SER A 21 2.15 14.26 4.32
CA SER A 21 3.27 14.85 5.07
C SER A 21 4.60 14.81 4.29
N VAL A 22 4.79 13.83 3.42
CA VAL A 22 5.97 13.76 2.53
C VAL A 22 5.80 14.55 1.23
N GLY A 23 4.72 15.34 1.11
CA GLY A 23 4.47 16.24 -0.01
C GLY A 23 3.79 15.60 -1.22
N LEU A 24 3.29 14.37 -1.09
CA LEU A 24 2.50 13.74 -2.14
C LEU A 24 1.03 14.18 -2.06
N LYS A 25 0.39 14.30 -3.23
CA LYS A 25 -1.03 14.62 -3.34
C LYS A 25 -1.84 13.34 -3.51
N LEU A 26 -2.74 13.05 -2.56
CA LEU A 26 -3.68 11.95 -2.67
C LEU A 26 -4.90 12.36 -3.50
N LYS A 27 -5.15 11.65 -4.59
CA LYS A 27 -6.32 11.82 -5.45
C LYS A 27 -7.22 10.59 -5.38
N ARG A 28 -8.50 10.82 -5.11
CA ARG A 28 -9.53 9.78 -5.04
C ARG A 28 -10.34 9.77 -6.32
N ALA A 29 -10.38 8.62 -7.00
CA ALA A 29 -11.17 8.41 -8.22
C ALA A 29 -12.29 7.41 -7.92
N ASP A 30 -13.54 7.82 -8.17
CA ASP A 30 -14.72 6.97 -7.94
C ASP A 30 -14.92 5.97 -9.10
N VAL A 31 -13.94 5.08 -9.26
CA VAL A 31 -13.93 4.05 -10.29
C VAL A 31 -13.47 2.70 -9.75
N ASP A 32 -13.90 1.62 -10.39
CA ASP A 32 -13.27 0.31 -10.32
C ASP A 32 -12.29 0.21 -11.50
N TYR A 33 -11.00 0.29 -11.21
CA TYR A 33 -9.98 0.34 -12.25
C TYR A 33 -9.45 -1.05 -12.57
N VAL A 34 -9.83 -1.55 -13.74
CA VAL A 34 -9.39 -2.84 -14.27
C VAL A 34 -8.68 -2.62 -15.58
N SER A 35 -7.49 -3.20 -15.74
CA SER A 35 -6.74 -3.21 -16.99
C SER A 35 -6.30 -4.64 -17.33
N GLY A 36 -6.77 -5.17 -18.44
CA GLY A 36 -6.62 -6.58 -18.78
C GLY A 36 -7.31 -7.47 -17.75
N HIS A 37 -6.55 -8.33 -17.09
CA HIS A 37 -7.04 -9.22 -16.04
C HIS A 37 -6.68 -8.73 -14.61
N MET A 38 -6.08 -7.56 -14.50
CA MET A 38 -5.62 -7.02 -13.23
C MET A 38 -6.52 -5.88 -12.76
N ARG A 39 -6.92 -5.94 -11.48
CA ARG A 39 -7.58 -4.82 -10.79
C ARG A 39 -6.52 -4.04 -10.03
N TYR A 40 -6.56 -2.73 -10.19
CA TYR A 40 -5.68 -1.79 -9.52
C TYR A 40 -6.46 -1.10 -8.40
N PHE A 41 -5.84 -0.96 -7.25
CA PHE A 41 -6.41 -0.34 -6.07
C PHE A 41 -5.89 1.08 -5.86
N ALA A 42 -4.62 1.28 -6.18
CA ALA A 42 -3.95 2.57 -6.18
C ALA A 42 -2.85 2.59 -7.25
N ASP A 43 -2.28 3.76 -7.48
CA ASP A 43 -1.15 3.98 -8.37
C ASP A 43 -0.35 5.17 -7.89
N ILE A 44 0.94 5.00 -7.71
CA ILE A 44 1.83 6.09 -7.36
C ILE A 44 2.61 6.60 -8.55
N GLN A 45 2.61 7.91 -8.73
CA GLN A 45 3.39 8.63 -9.72
C GLN A 45 4.41 9.52 -9.02
N PRO A 46 5.57 8.97 -8.60
CA PRO A 46 6.51 9.67 -7.73
C PRO A 46 7.06 10.95 -8.35
N LYS A 47 7.31 10.96 -9.67
CA LYS A 47 7.80 12.14 -10.39
C LYS A 47 6.78 13.29 -10.41
N ALA A 48 5.49 12.95 -10.48
CA ALA A 48 4.40 13.93 -10.46
C ALA A 48 4.00 14.30 -9.02
N GLY A 49 4.47 13.56 -8.02
CA GLY A 49 4.10 13.75 -6.63
C GLY A 49 2.65 13.43 -6.34
N ILE A 50 2.08 12.40 -7.01
CA ILE A 50 0.66 12.06 -6.93
C ILE A 50 0.50 10.58 -6.60
N VAL A 51 -0.43 10.28 -5.70
CA VAL A 51 -0.98 8.95 -5.47
C VAL A 51 -2.46 8.97 -5.86
N TYR A 52 -2.86 8.09 -6.75
CA TYR A 52 -4.26 7.84 -7.06
C TYR A 52 -4.75 6.65 -6.23
N ILE A 53 -5.97 6.74 -5.72
CA ILE A 53 -6.69 5.62 -5.12
C ILE A 53 -8.04 5.45 -5.80
N TYR A 54 -8.39 4.21 -6.12
CA TYR A 54 -9.59 3.83 -6.89
C TYR A 54 -10.65 3.31 -5.93
N LEU A 55 -11.61 4.18 -5.56
CA LEU A 55 -12.53 3.96 -4.45
C LEU A 55 -13.32 2.66 -4.58
N LYS A 56 -13.90 2.40 -5.74
CA LYS A 56 -14.72 1.17 -5.97
C LYS A 56 -13.87 -0.10 -5.96
N SER A 57 -12.63 -0.03 -6.46
CA SER A 57 -11.70 -1.17 -6.33
C SER A 57 -11.38 -1.48 -4.87
N VAL A 58 -11.12 -0.44 -4.06
CA VAL A 58 -10.85 -0.58 -2.62
C VAL A 58 -12.05 -1.11 -1.86
N GLU A 59 -13.27 -0.64 -2.18
CA GLU A 59 -14.51 -1.16 -1.59
C GLU A 59 -14.71 -2.65 -1.87
N LEU A 60 -14.42 -3.09 -3.11
CA LEU A 60 -14.50 -4.50 -3.47
C LEU A 60 -13.48 -5.33 -2.69
N TRP A 61 -12.24 -4.84 -2.58
CA TRP A 61 -11.21 -5.50 -1.78
C TRP A 61 -11.61 -5.60 -0.30
N ALA A 62 -12.15 -4.53 0.28
CA ALA A 62 -12.62 -4.51 1.65
C ALA A 62 -13.73 -5.54 1.90
N LYS A 63 -14.69 -5.65 1.00
CA LYS A 63 -15.76 -6.66 1.06
C LYS A 63 -15.22 -8.08 0.95
N GLU A 64 -14.31 -8.34 0.03
CA GLU A 64 -13.71 -9.65 -0.18
C GLU A 64 -12.93 -10.12 1.05
N HIS A 65 -12.26 -9.19 1.76
CA HIS A 65 -11.45 -9.47 2.93
C HIS A 65 -12.19 -9.26 4.26
N ASN A 66 -13.48 -8.95 4.20
CA ASN A 66 -14.34 -8.71 5.37
C ASN A 66 -13.74 -7.71 6.37
N CYS A 67 -13.31 -6.55 5.84
CA CYS A 67 -12.74 -5.46 6.63
C CYS A 67 -13.38 -4.12 6.28
N SER A 68 -13.11 -3.08 7.07
CA SER A 68 -13.61 -1.74 6.79
C SER A 68 -12.90 -1.12 5.59
N TYR A 69 -13.56 -0.14 4.94
CA TYR A 69 -12.97 0.62 3.85
C TYR A 69 -11.69 1.35 4.30
N GLU A 70 -11.73 1.98 5.46
CA GLU A 70 -10.62 2.73 6.03
C GLU A 70 -9.39 1.83 6.26
N PHE A 71 -9.62 0.61 6.75
CA PHE A 71 -8.54 -0.37 6.89
C PHE A 71 -7.95 -0.75 5.53
N ALA A 72 -8.80 -1.04 4.55
CA ALA A 72 -8.39 -1.40 3.20
C ALA A 72 -7.58 -0.25 2.56
N GLU A 73 -8.08 1.00 2.64
CA GLU A 73 -7.37 2.19 2.16
C GLU A 73 -6.00 2.33 2.81
N ASN A 74 -5.92 2.16 4.13
CA ASN A 74 -4.67 2.30 4.87
C ASN A 74 -3.62 1.25 4.46
N VAL A 75 -4.02 0.00 4.30
CA VAL A 75 -3.14 -1.10 3.85
C VAL A 75 -2.63 -0.84 2.43
N ILE A 76 -3.51 -0.41 1.52
CA ILE A 76 -3.15 -0.11 0.14
C ILE A 76 -2.21 1.09 0.07
N LEU A 77 -2.48 2.17 0.80
CA LEU A 77 -1.60 3.33 0.84
C LEU A 77 -0.25 3.04 1.48
N MET A 78 -0.18 2.13 2.45
CA MET A 78 1.07 1.64 3.03
C MET A 78 1.94 0.93 1.98
N HIS A 79 1.32 0.12 1.12
CA HIS A 79 1.98 -0.54 -0.01
C HIS A 79 2.55 0.50 -1.01
N GLU A 80 1.74 1.48 -1.41
CA GLU A 80 2.17 2.56 -2.32
C GLU A 80 3.29 3.43 -1.71
N PHE A 81 3.22 3.67 -0.41
CA PHE A 81 4.27 4.41 0.29
C PHE A 81 5.62 3.69 0.24
N PHE A 82 5.64 2.36 0.28
CA PHE A 82 6.86 1.59 0.10
C PHE A 82 7.50 1.88 -1.28
N HIS A 83 6.72 1.87 -2.36
CA HIS A 83 7.22 2.21 -3.70
C HIS A 83 7.76 3.64 -3.79
N TYR A 84 7.15 4.58 -3.06
CA TYR A 84 7.71 5.92 -2.93
C TYR A 84 9.08 5.93 -2.24
N CYS A 85 9.24 5.16 -1.18
CA CYS A 85 10.52 5.04 -0.48
C CYS A 85 11.60 4.44 -1.40
N GLU A 86 11.29 3.39 -2.17
CA GLU A 86 12.21 2.84 -3.18
C GLU A 86 12.63 3.91 -4.20
N TYR A 87 11.65 4.65 -4.72
CA TYR A 87 11.93 5.74 -5.67
C TYR A 87 12.84 6.81 -5.08
N ARG A 88 12.59 7.23 -3.84
CA ARG A 88 13.36 8.27 -3.15
C ARG A 88 14.80 7.85 -2.86
N GLN A 89 15.02 6.59 -2.57
CA GLN A 89 16.36 6.03 -2.33
C GLN A 89 17.14 5.79 -3.63
N GLY A 90 16.46 5.87 -4.78
CA GLY A 90 17.05 5.52 -6.07
C GLY A 90 17.32 4.02 -6.23
N GLU A 91 16.88 3.22 -5.26
CA GLU A 91 17.02 1.77 -5.20
C GLU A 91 15.64 1.15 -5.29
N SER A 92 15.40 0.34 -6.30
CA SER A 92 14.21 -0.50 -6.39
C SER A 92 14.60 -1.96 -6.16
N ALA A 93 13.85 -2.67 -5.34
CA ALA A 93 14.05 -4.11 -5.14
C ALA A 93 14.04 -4.86 -6.48
N SER A 94 13.31 -4.36 -7.48
CA SER A 94 13.32 -4.90 -8.83
C SER A 94 14.69 -4.83 -9.50
N ARG A 95 15.58 -3.93 -9.08
CA ARG A 95 16.94 -3.77 -9.63
C ARG A 95 17.99 -4.62 -8.92
N THR A 96 17.66 -5.22 -7.79
CA THR A 96 18.56 -6.09 -7.02
C THR A 96 18.95 -7.32 -7.84
N HIS A 97 18.03 -7.82 -8.66
CA HIS A 97 18.28 -8.91 -9.60
C HIS A 97 17.95 -8.47 -11.03
N LEU A 98 18.99 -8.22 -11.81
CA LEU A 98 18.85 -7.83 -13.20
C LEU A 98 18.83 -9.07 -14.08
N VAL A 99 17.81 -9.16 -14.93
CA VAL A 99 17.69 -10.20 -15.95
C VAL A 99 17.88 -9.58 -17.35
N PRO A 100 18.39 -10.33 -18.34
CA PRO A 100 18.47 -9.84 -19.71
C PRO A 100 17.08 -9.48 -20.24
N MET A 101 16.96 -8.32 -20.88
CA MET A 101 15.69 -7.90 -21.50
C MET A 101 15.33 -8.78 -22.69
N ILE A 102 16.32 -9.11 -23.50
CA ILE A 102 16.18 -9.95 -24.70
C ILE A 102 17.30 -10.96 -24.71
N THR A 103 16.95 -12.23 -24.92
CA THR A 103 17.92 -13.32 -25.11
C THR A 103 17.70 -13.96 -26.47
N ILE A 104 18.73 -13.93 -27.34
CA ILE A 104 18.72 -14.60 -28.62
C ILE A 104 19.92 -15.56 -28.62
N GLY A 105 19.67 -16.85 -28.41
CA GLY A 105 20.71 -17.84 -28.24
C GLY A 105 21.62 -17.53 -27.04
N ARG A 106 22.90 -17.22 -27.28
CA ARG A 106 23.87 -16.84 -26.22
C ARG A 106 24.05 -15.33 -26.06
N ILE A 107 23.32 -14.52 -26.83
CA ILE A 107 23.44 -13.07 -26.82
C ILE A 107 22.36 -12.51 -25.87
N HIS A 108 22.81 -11.73 -24.89
CA HIS A 108 21.95 -11.04 -23.91
C HIS A 108 22.00 -9.54 -24.19
N ILE A 109 20.85 -8.94 -24.49
CA ILE A 109 20.72 -7.51 -24.81
C ILE A 109 19.92 -6.81 -23.72
N GLY A 110 20.54 -5.76 -23.18
CA GLY A 110 19.93 -4.96 -22.12
C GLY A 110 19.80 -5.71 -20.80
N LYS A 111 19.41 -5.00 -19.76
CA LYS A 111 19.08 -5.55 -18.44
C LYS A 111 17.84 -4.87 -17.91
N THR A 112 16.95 -5.62 -17.31
CA THR A 112 15.76 -5.09 -16.63
C THR A 112 15.63 -5.70 -15.25
N GLY A 113 15.01 -4.97 -14.34
CA GLY A 113 14.69 -5.49 -13.01
C GLY A 113 13.49 -6.45 -13.06
N VAL A 114 13.42 -7.33 -12.07
CA VAL A 114 12.27 -8.21 -11.88
C VAL A 114 11.21 -7.43 -11.11
N ALA A 115 10.19 -6.90 -11.80
CA ALA A 115 9.16 -6.06 -11.21
C ALA A 115 8.44 -6.73 -10.02
N SER A 116 8.23 -8.04 -10.08
CA SER A 116 7.62 -8.80 -8.98
C SER A 116 8.41 -8.75 -7.66
N LEU A 117 9.71 -8.45 -7.68
CA LEU A 117 10.49 -8.30 -6.45
C LEU A 117 10.11 -7.04 -5.69
N SER A 118 9.80 -5.93 -6.38
CA SER A 118 9.29 -4.71 -5.76
C SER A 118 7.93 -4.96 -5.11
N GLU A 119 7.03 -5.68 -5.79
CA GLU A 119 5.72 -6.04 -5.25
C GLU A 119 5.84 -6.96 -4.01
N ILE A 120 6.72 -7.97 -4.05
CA ILE A 120 6.98 -8.86 -2.90
C ILE A 120 7.54 -8.04 -1.74
N ALA A 121 8.45 -7.12 -1.99
CA ALA A 121 9.05 -6.27 -0.96
C ALA A 121 8.00 -5.32 -0.35
N ALA A 122 7.13 -4.72 -1.15
CA ALA A 122 6.03 -3.88 -0.68
C ALA A 122 5.04 -4.65 0.20
N ASN A 123 4.63 -5.85 -0.23
CA ASN A 123 3.77 -6.72 0.57
C ASN A 123 4.44 -7.18 1.88
N SER A 124 5.75 -7.46 1.84
CA SER A 124 6.53 -7.82 3.02
C SER A 124 6.66 -6.65 4.01
N PHE A 125 6.79 -5.43 3.50
CA PHE A 125 6.81 -4.21 4.29
C PHE A 125 5.48 -4.00 5.04
N VAL A 126 4.35 -4.12 4.33
CA VAL A 126 3.01 -4.05 4.93
C VAL A 126 2.86 -5.09 6.04
N ARG A 127 3.22 -6.34 5.76
CA ARG A 127 3.15 -7.43 6.72
C ARG A 127 4.05 -7.19 7.94
N TYR A 128 5.27 -6.72 7.73
CA TYR A 128 6.19 -6.42 8.82
C TYR A 128 5.62 -5.34 9.76
N LEU A 129 5.11 -4.24 9.21
CA LEU A 129 4.50 -3.18 10.02
C LEU A 129 3.26 -3.66 10.78
N TRP A 130 2.48 -4.55 10.16
CA TRP A 130 1.31 -5.17 10.77
C TRP A 130 1.68 -6.13 11.91
N ASP A 131 2.57 -7.09 11.64
CA ASP A 131 2.96 -8.13 12.60
C ASP A 131 3.70 -7.52 13.83
N ALA A 132 4.54 -6.54 13.60
CA ALA A 132 5.25 -5.83 14.66
C ALA A 132 4.38 -4.86 15.45
N ASP A 133 3.15 -4.57 14.97
CA ASP A 133 2.30 -3.48 15.46
C ASP A 133 3.07 -2.16 15.63
N TYR A 134 4.02 -1.95 14.74
CA TYR A 134 5.10 -0.97 14.88
C TYR A 134 4.59 0.47 15.05
N LEU A 135 3.37 0.76 14.63
CA LEU A 135 2.77 2.09 14.68
C LEU A 135 1.37 2.05 15.31
N GLY A 136 1.07 1.02 16.09
CA GLY A 136 -0.25 0.81 16.65
C GLY A 136 -1.34 0.58 15.59
N ILE A 137 -0.93 0.25 14.35
CA ILE A 137 -1.85 0.08 13.22
C ILE A 137 -2.83 -1.05 13.49
N ARG A 138 -2.31 -2.22 13.89
CA ARG A 138 -3.12 -3.39 14.20
C ARG A 138 -4.04 -3.13 15.40
N THR A 139 -3.50 -2.55 16.47
CA THR A 139 -4.23 -2.24 17.69
C THR A 139 -5.39 -1.27 17.42
N LYS A 140 -5.17 -0.23 16.61
CA LYS A 140 -6.22 0.72 16.21
C LYS A 140 -7.35 0.01 15.47
N TRP A 141 -7.02 -0.77 14.45
CA TRP A 141 -8.02 -1.39 13.57
C TRP A 141 -8.78 -2.54 14.25
N GLN A 142 -8.15 -3.27 15.15
CA GLN A 142 -8.83 -4.28 15.95
C GLN A 142 -9.85 -3.65 16.93
N ARG A 143 -9.55 -2.50 17.53
CA ARG A 143 -10.51 -1.77 18.37
C ARG A 143 -11.74 -1.33 17.59
N THR A 144 -11.54 -0.75 16.40
CA THR A 144 -12.65 -0.30 15.55
C THR A 144 -13.58 -1.45 15.16
N SER A 145 -13.03 -2.61 14.86
CA SER A 145 -13.82 -3.82 14.53
C SER A 145 -14.63 -4.31 15.72
N SER A 146 -14.09 -4.26 16.94
CA SER A 146 -14.80 -4.65 18.17
C SER A 146 -15.93 -3.68 18.51
N ASP A 147 -15.71 -2.38 18.30
CA ASP A 147 -16.70 -1.33 18.56
C ASP A 147 -17.91 -1.44 17.61
N VAL A 148 -17.67 -1.81 16.35
CA VAL A 148 -18.72 -2.04 15.36
C VAL A 148 -19.60 -3.24 15.76
N GLN A 149 -19.01 -4.36 16.21
CA GLN A 149 -19.76 -5.52 16.67
C GLN A 149 -20.64 -5.24 17.88
N ILE A 150 -20.12 -4.49 18.86
CA ILE A 150 -20.87 -4.09 20.06
C ILE A 150 -22.06 -3.18 19.69
N THR A 151 -21.90 -2.33 18.69
CA THR A 151 -22.97 -1.43 18.22
C THR A 151 -24.08 -2.21 17.51
N GLU A 152 -23.73 -3.19 16.69
CA GLU A 152 -24.72 -4.04 16.00
C GLU A 152 -25.53 -4.92 16.96
N GLU A 153 -24.92 -5.42 18.04
CA GLU A 153 -25.62 -6.19 19.07
C GLU A 153 -26.59 -5.30 19.90
N ARG A 154 -26.25 -4.04 20.13
CA ARG A 154 -27.13 -3.08 20.85
C ARG A 154 -28.35 -2.63 20.07
N ILE A 155 -28.30 -2.69 18.73
CA ILE A 155 -29.43 -2.30 17.86
C ILE A 155 -30.43 -3.45 17.70
N LYS A 156 -30.06 -4.69 18.02
CA LYS A 156 -30.94 -5.88 17.93
C LYS A 156 -31.75 -6.19 19.20
N HIS A 157 -31.64 -5.38 20.22
CA HIS A 157 -32.43 -5.41 21.47
C HIS A 157 -33.20 -4.10 21.63
#